data_2cf129e4779a8d526af862d2ba905ba8
#
_entry.id   2cf129e4779a8d526af862d2ba905ba8
#
_cell.length_a   1.000
_cell.length_b   1.000
_cell.length_c   1.000
_cell.angle_alpha   90.00
_cell.angle_beta   90.00
_cell.angle_gamma   90.00
#
_symmetry.space_group_name_H-M   'P 1'
#
loop_
_entity.id
_entity.type
_entity.pdbx_description
1 polymer ?
#
loop_
_entity_poly.entity_id
_entity_poly.type
_entity_poly.pdbx_seq_one_letter_code
_entity_poly.pdbx_strand_id
1 'polypeptide(L)'
;MKSLLVSLVIFLTSGAKKCKEDGKEKIPSCIQQKIDQIKKEAKWNPPAEVHEYSYNGKRVFYFTSNCCDRYNEVYDENCNYVCAPSGGYSGKGDMKCPDFKDKAKEVRLVWKDER
;
A
#
# COMPACT_ATOMS: atom_id res chain seq x y z
N MET A 1 6.21 -47.92 51.64
CA MET A 1 6.60 -46.52 51.48
C MET A 1 6.60 -46.20 50.01
N LYS A 2 5.67 -45.39 49.61
CA LYS A 2 5.51 -45.04 48.20
C LYS A 2 6.15 -43.70 47.96
N SER A 3 7.18 -43.67 47.15
CA SER A 3 7.73 -42.42 46.67
C SER A 3 6.86 -41.87 45.56
N LEU A 4 6.32 -40.73 45.79
CA LEU A 4 5.57 -39.97 44.77
C LEU A 4 6.58 -39.24 43.89
N LEU A 5 6.74 -39.73 42.69
CA LEU A 5 7.43 -39.02 41.65
C LEU A 5 6.47 -37.97 41.06
N VAL A 6 6.66 -36.75 41.49
CA VAL A 6 5.99 -35.61 40.85
C VAL A 6 6.73 -35.33 39.55
N SER A 7 6.14 -35.77 38.48
CA SER A 7 6.64 -35.42 37.17
C SER A 7 6.26 -33.95 36.86
N LEU A 8 7.25 -33.08 36.98
CA LEU A 8 7.11 -31.69 36.63
C LEU A 8 7.14 -31.56 35.09
N VAL A 9 5.98 -31.48 34.49
CA VAL A 9 5.89 -31.21 33.08
C VAL A 9 6.11 -29.69 32.86
N ILE A 10 7.28 -29.34 32.42
CA ILE A 10 7.61 -27.97 32.03
C ILE A 10 7.08 -27.78 30.63
N PHE A 11 5.96 -27.05 30.53
CA PHE A 11 5.48 -26.55 29.25
C PHE A 11 6.33 -25.39 28.81
N LEU A 12 7.27 -25.68 27.93
CA LEU A 12 7.98 -24.64 27.20
C LEU A 12 7.01 -24.08 26.12
N THR A 13 6.29 -23.03 26.46
CA THR A 13 5.59 -22.25 25.43
C THR A 13 6.62 -21.41 24.70
N SER A 14 7.13 -21.92 23.60
CA SER A 14 7.90 -21.10 22.67
C SER A 14 6.93 -20.17 21.95
N GLY A 15 6.84 -18.93 22.44
CA GLY A 15 6.14 -17.88 21.73
C GLY A 15 6.90 -17.58 20.44
N ALA A 16 6.37 -18.02 19.30
CA ALA A 16 6.90 -17.61 18.02
C ALA A 16 6.60 -16.13 17.82
N LYS A 17 7.58 -15.27 18.10
CA LYS A 17 7.52 -13.89 17.70
C LYS A 17 7.69 -13.86 16.19
N LYS A 18 6.60 -13.56 15.48
CA LYS A 18 6.71 -13.19 14.07
C LYS A 18 7.53 -11.91 14.00
N CYS A 19 8.76 -12.02 13.56
CA CYS A 19 9.54 -10.87 13.16
C CYS A 19 8.82 -10.24 11.97
N LYS A 20 8.23 -9.08 12.19
CA LYS A 20 7.78 -8.24 11.08
C LYS A 20 9.04 -7.77 10.37
N GLU A 21 9.33 -8.35 9.21
CA GLU A 21 10.39 -7.85 8.36
C GLU A 21 10.06 -6.40 8.01
N ASP A 22 10.92 -5.48 8.46
CA ASP A 22 10.93 -4.05 8.10
C ASP A 22 9.63 -3.26 8.28
N GLY A 23 8.64 -3.74 9.04
CA GLY A 23 7.37 -3.03 9.28
C GLY A 23 6.56 -2.73 8.03
N LYS A 24 6.93 -3.30 6.89
CA LYS A 24 6.22 -3.10 5.62
C LYS A 24 5.16 -4.17 5.47
N GLU A 25 3.92 -3.73 5.39
CA GLU A 25 2.83 -4.63 5.08
C GLU A 25 2.92 -5.09 3.61
N LYS A 26 2.42 -6.30 3.37
CA LYS A 26 2.34 -6.85 2.02
C LYS A 26 1.48 -5.97 1.13
N ILE A 27 1.90 -5.83 -0.13
CA ILE A 27 1.11 -5.14 -1.16
C ILE A 27 -0.16 -5.94 -1.43
N PRO A 28 -1.35 -5.33 -1.39
CA PRO A 28 -2.59 -6.02 -1.75
C PRO A 28 -2.52 -6.61 -3.15
N SER A 29 -3.09 -7.79 -3.33
CA SER A 29 -3.02 -8.50 -4.61
C SER A 29 -3.63 -7.71 -5.77
N CYS A 30 -4.72 -6.99 -5.53
CA CYS A 30 -5.34 -6.17 -6.58
C CYS A 30 -4.46 -4.98 -6.99
N ILE A 31 -3.71 -4.41 -6.06
CA ILE A 31 -2.75 -3.34 -6.36
C ILE A 31 -1.59 -3.91 -7.18
N GLN A 32 -1.09 -5.09 -6.80
CA GLN A 32 -0.05 -5.76 -7.58
C GLN A 32 -0.52 -6.07 -9.00
N GLN A 33 -1.77 -6.48 -9.18
CA GLN A 33 -2.34 -6.71 -10.50
C GLN A 33 -2.40 -5.45 -11.36
N LYS A 34 -2.73 -4.30 -10.75
CA LYS A 34 -2.68 -3.00 -11.44
C LYS A 34 -1.27 -2.65 -11.89
N ILE A 35 -0.28 -2.87 -11.04
CA ILE A 35 1.13 -2.67 -11.37
C ILE A 35 1.53 -3.58 -12.53
N ASP A 36 1.18 -4.85 -12.46
CA ASP A 36 1.50 -5.82 -13.51
C ASP A 36 0.87 -5.44 -14.85
N GLN A 37 -0.32 -4.86 -14.82
CA GLN A 37 -0.99 -4.33 -16.02
C GLN A 37 -0.20 -3.19 -16.66
N ILE A 38 0.30 -2.26 -15.84
CA ILE A 38 1.14 -1.15 -16.33
C ILE A 38 2.44 -1.68 -16.95
N LYS A 39 3.02 -2.72 -16.37
CA LYS A 39 4.24 -3.36 -16.89
C LYS A 39 4.08 -3.97 -18.27
N LYS A 40 2.85 -4.32 -18.67
CA LYS A 40 2.55 -4.85 -19.99
C LYS A 40 2.46 -3.78 -21.07
N GLU A 41 2.31 -2.53 -20.68
CA GLU A 41 2.26 -1.39 -21.57
C GLU A 41 3.67 -0.88 -21.88
N ALA A 42 3.80 -0.09 -22.92
CA ALA A 42 5.02 0.69 -23.16
C ALA A 42 5.27 1.60 -21.96
N LYS A 43 6.53 1.82 -21.63
CA LYS A 43 6.90 2.70 -20.51
C LYS A 43 6.23 4.07 -20.64
N TRP A 44 5.59 4.51 -19.57
CA TRP A 44 4.95 5.82 -19.52
C TRP A 44 5.99 6.95 -19.46
N ASN A 45 5.59 8.12 -19.86
CA ASN A 45 6.38 9.34 -19.72
C ASN A 45 5.51 10.44 -19.10
N PRO A 46 5.73 10.82 -17.82
CA PRO A 46 6.80 10.31 -16.94
C PRO A 46 6.59 8.88 -16.48
N PRO A 47 7.65 8.20 -16.00
CA PRO A 47 7.53 6.82 -15.54
C PRO A 47 6.50 6.64 -14.44
N ALA A 48 5.75 5.54 -14.50
CA ALA A 48 4.72 5.23 -13.51
C ALA A 48 5.32 5.03 -12.12
N GLU A 49 4.63 5.55 -11.12
CA GLU A 49 4.96 5.35 -9.70
C GLU A 49 3.70 5.02 -8.93
N VAL A 50 3.85 4.18 -7.92
CA VAL A 50 2.79 3.86 -6.97
C VAL A 50 3.30 4.11 -5.56
N HIS A 51 2.58 4.95 -4.82
CA HIS A 51 2.91 5.32 -3.45
C HIS A 51 1.80 4.85 -2.51
N GLU A 52 2.19 4.34 -1.37
CA GLU A 52 1.24 4.03 -0.29
C GLU A 52 1.14 5.21 0.67
N TYR A 53 -0.10 5.59 0.98
CA TYR A 53 -0.42 6.62 1.96
C TYR A 53 -1.33 6.05 3.04
N SER A 54 -1.27 6.64 4.22
CA SER A 54 -2.29 6.50 5.25
C SER A 54 -3.22 7.71 5.17
N TYR A 55 -4.49 7.45 4.93
CA TYR A 55 -5.50 8.49 4.77
C TYR A 55 -6.78 8.08 5.49
N ASN A 56 -7.23 8.92 6.44
CA ASN A 56 -8.39 8.62 7.28
C ASN A 56 -8.31 7.25 7.97
N GLY A 57 -7.11 6.86 8.43
CA GLY A 57 -6.88 5.60 9.12
C GLY A 57 -6.86 4.37 8.20
N LYS A 58 -6.86 4.56 6.89
CA LYS A 58 -6.87 3.48 5.89
C LYS A 58 -5.62 3.52 5.04
N ARG A 59 -5.20 2.35 4.57
CA ARG A 59 -4.19 2.22 3.52
C ARG A 59 -4.80 2.60 2.19
N VAL A 60 -4.17 3.53 1.51
CA VAL A 60 -4.56 3.89 0.15
C VAL A 60 -3.32 3.93 -0.75
N PHE A 61 -3.53 3.78 -2.05
CA PHE A 61 -2.46 3.68 -3.04
C PHE A 61 -2.67 4.72 -4.13
N TYR A 62 -1.68 5.59 -4.24
CA TYR A 62 -1.66 6.69 -5.18
C TYR A 62 -0.88 6.26 -6.42
N PHE A 63 -1.53 6.33 -7.57
CA PHE A 63 -0.95 6.01 -8.87
C PHE A 63 -0.71 7.29 -9.65
N THR A 64 0.52 7.51 -10.06
CA THR A 64 0.80 8.58 -11.02
C THR A 64 0.22 8.21 -12.38
N SER A 65 -0.07 9.20 -13.20
CA SER A 65 -0.67 8.99 -14.52
C SER A 65 0.36 9.05 -15.64
N ASN A 66 -0.01 8.44 -16.76
CA ASN A 66 0.77 8.55 -18.00
C ASN A 66 0.45 9.88 -18.67
N CYS A 67 1.35 10.86 -18.52
CA CYS A 67 1.20 12.23 -19.10
C CYS A 67 -0.26 12.75 -19.07
N CYS A 68 -0.35 13.82 -19.20
CA CYS A 68 -0.47 15.17 -19.12
C CYS A 68 -1.80 15.56 -18.48
N ASP A 69 -2.95 15.38 -18.97
CA ASP A 69 -4.22 15.86 -18.39
C ASP A 69 -5.04 14.74 -17.74
N ARG A 70 -4.36 13.72 -17.21
CA ARG A 70 -4.99 12.59 -16.54
C ARG A 70 -4.94 12.75 -15.03
N TYR A 71 -5.94 12.22 -14.36
CA TYR A 71 -5.97 12.16 -12.91
C TYR A 71 -4.90 11.23 -12.35
N ASN A 72 -4.25 11.66 -11.27
CA ASN A 72 -3.47 10.79 -10.41
C ASN A 72 -4.43 10.19 -9.41
N GLU A 73 -4.72 8.91 -9.55
CA GLU A 73 -5.83 8.26 -8.87
C GLU A 73 -5.39 7.55 -7.59
N VAL A 74 -6.27 7.56 -6.59
CA VAL A 74 -6.08 6.86 -5.32
C VAL A 74 -7.10 5.75 -5.20
N TYR A 75 -6.60 4.55 -4.84
CA TYR A 75 -7.40 3.35 -4.61
C TYR A 75 -7.19 2.83 -3.19
N ASP A 76 -8.21 2.17 -2.63
CA ASP A 76 -8.07 1.47 -1.36
C ASP A 76 -7.41 0.07 -1.55
N GLU A 77 -7.31 -0.69 -0.47
CA GLU A 77 -6.72 -2.03 -0.48
C GLU A 77 -7.46 -3.04 -1.39
N ASN A 78 -8.71 -2.77 -1.67
CA ASN A 78 -9.57 -3.61 -2.52
C ASN A 78 -9.69 -3.06 -3.94
N CYS A 79 -8.86 -2.08 -4.28
CA CYS A 79 -8.88 -1.38 -5.57
C CYS A 79 -10.18 -0.63 -5.86
N ASN A 80 -10.91 -0.25 -4.82
CA ASN A 80 -12.00 0.69 -4.96
C ASN A 80 -11.44 2.09 -5.15
N TYR A 81 -11.98 2.81 -6.11
CA TYR A 81 -11.59 4.19 -6.36
C TYR A 81 -11.97 5.07 -5.16
N VAL A 82 -11.01 5.83 -4.66
CA VAL A 82 -11.22 6.77 -3.56
C VAL A 82 -11.39 8.20 -4.08
N CYS A 83 -10.39 8.70 -4.76
CA CYS A 83 -10.35 10.06 -5.28
C CYS A 83 -9.13 10.26 -6.18
N ALA A 84 -9.07 11.42 -6.81
CA ALA A 84 -7.88 11.91 -7.51
C ALA A 84 -7.49 13.27 -6.91
N PRO A 85 -6.47 13.30 -6.02
CA PRO A 85 -6.08 14.53 -5.34
C PRO A 85 -5.34 15.51 -6.24
N SER A 86 -4.90 15.08 -7.41
CA SER A 86 -4.16 15.91 -8.36
C SER A 86 -4.34 15.43 -9.80
N GLY A 87 -3.79 16.16 -10.72
CA GLY A 87 -3.88 15.86 -12.14
C GLY A 87 -5.19 16.33 -12.77
N GLY A 88 -5.49 15.79 -13.93
CA GLY A 88 -6.61 16.23 -14.72
C GLY A 88 -6.35 17.57 -15.41
N TYR A 89 -7.35 18.08 -16.10
CA TYR A 89 -7.23 19.29 -16.91
C TYR A 89 -6.83 20.53 -16.09
N SER A 90 -7.38 20.67 -14.89
CA SER A 90 -7.06 21.81 -14.00
C SER A 90 -5.83 21.60 -13.13
N GLY A 91 -5.31 20.37 -13.04
CA GLY A 91 -4.27 20.00 -12.10
C GLY A 91 -4.74 19.79 -10.67
N LYS A 92 -6.00 20.09 -10.37
CA LYS A 92 -6.57 20.05 -9.01
C LYS A 92 -7.23 18.72 -8.66
N GLY A 93 -7.18 17.75 -9.56
CA GLY A 93 -7.84 16.47 -9.36
C GLY A 93 -9.36 16.55 -9.52
N ASP A 94 -10.06 15.57 -8.96
CA ASP A 94 -11.52 15.46 -9.08
C ASP A 94 -12.29 16.17 -7.97
N MET A 95 -11.61 16.82 -7.06
CA MET A 95 -12.18 17.57 -5.92
C MET A 95 -12.91 16.71 -4.88
N LYS A 96 -12.78 15.39 -4.93
CA LYS A 96 -13.40 14.47 -3.95
C LYS A 96 -12.60 14.34 -2.65
N CYS A 97 -11.32 14.65 -2.69
CA CYS A 97 -10.45 14.62 -1.51
C CYS A 97 -9.55 15.86 -1.48
N PRO A 98 -10.15 17.07 -1.32
CA PRO A 98 -9.37 18.31 -1.31
C PRO A 98 -8.40 18.41 -0.13
N ASP A 99 -8.64 17.62 0.92
CA ASP A 99 -7.83 17.54 2.12
C ASP A 99 -6.70 16.50 2.05
N PHE A 100 -6.58 15.77 0.95
CA PHE A 100 -5.59 14.68 0.82
C PHE A 100 -4.16 15.17 1.06
N LYS A 101 -3.80 16.29 0.46
CA LYS A 101 -2.46 16.87 0.59
C LYS A 101 -2.09 17.18 2.04
N ASP A 102 -3.07 17.60 2.84
CA ASP A 102 -2.85 18.01 4.23
C ASP A 102 -2.96 16.84 5.21
N LYS A 103 -3.81 15.87 4.94
CA LYS A 103 -4.16 14.78 5.86
C LYS A 103 -3.52 13.44 5.53
N ALA A 104 -3.24 13.15 4.27
CA ALA A 104 -2.59 11.90 3.89
C ALA A 104 -1.11 11.94 4.24
N LYS A 105 -0.62 10.83 4.78
CA LYS A 105 0.81 10.68 5.11
C LYS A 105 1.40 9.58 4.25
N GLU A 106 2.47 9.89 3.54
CA GLU A 106 3.18 8.91 2.75
C GLU A 106 3.84 7.87 3.65
N VAL A 107 3.56 6.60 3.36
CA VAL A 107 4.15 5.47 4.07
C VAL A 107 5.39 4.99 3.33
N ARG A 108 5.29 4.82 2.01
CA ARG A 108 6.41 4.34 1.18
C ARG A 108 6.14 4.49 -0.31
N LEU A 109 7.23 4.47 -1.09
CA LEU A 109 7.16 4.19 -2.51
C LEU A 109 6.99 2.68 -2.69
N VAL A 110 5.88 2.25 -3.27
CA VAL A 110 5.58 0.83 -3.50
C VAL A 110 6.31 0.31 -4.72
N TRP A 111 6.28 1.08 -5.80
CA TRP A 111 6.88 0.68 -7.07
C TRP A 111 7.13 1.90 -7.95
N LYS A 112 8.19 1.83 -8.70
CA LYS A 112 8.54 2.79 -9.76
C LYS A 112 8.97 2.02 -11.00
N ASP A 113 8.49 2.46 -12.16
CA ASP A 113 8.87 1.87 -13.44
C ASP A 113 10.27 2.36 -13.85
N GLU A 114 11.25 1.50 -13.69
CA GLU A 114 12.66 1.80 -13.98
C GLU A 114 13.15 1.22 -15.32
N ARG A 115 12.24 0.77 -16.15
CA ARG A 115 12.61 0.19 -17.46
C ARG A 115 13.36 1.16 -18.34
#